data_c655b7b97b9ad1c7225f1a0466f49f87
#
_entry.id   c655b7b97b9ad1c7225f1a0466f49f87
#
_cell.length_a   1.000
_cell.length_b   1.000
_cell.length_c   1.000
_cell.angle_alpha   90.00
_cell.angle_beta   90.00
_cell.angle_gamma   90.00
#
_symmetry.space_group_name_H-M   'P 1'
#
loop_
_entity.id
_entity.type
_entity.pdbx_description
1 polymer ?
#
loop_
_entity_poly.entity_id
_entity_poly.type
_entity_poly.pdbx_seq_one_letter_code
_entity_poly.pdbx_strand_id
1 'polypeptide(L)'
;NPYTGETEQEFPFLDSGEVEGVIERAHAAFQEWRRRPVEERPAVVARAAELIDERRDDLAGLITREMGKRREEAVGELKLCSMILKYYAEKGPGFLEPTPIEPMVGKGEAVVATEPVGVLLAIEPWNYPFYQVVRVAGPNLVLGNTIILKHAESVPQCALAIQQLFAD
;
A
#
# COMPACT_ATOMS: atom_id res chain seq x y z
N ASN A 1 -6.15 -3.24 -23.81
CA ASN A 1 -4.89 -2.60 -24.24
C ASN A 1 -5.19 -1.29 -24.95
N PRO A 2 -4.85 -0.10 -24.41
CA PRO A 2 -5.20 1.20 -25.00
C PRO A 2 -4.45 1.48 -26.31
N TYR A 3 -3.36 0.78 -26.59
CA TYR A 3 -2.59 0.96 -27.82
C TYR A 3 -3.20 0.18 -28.99
N THR A 4 -3.66 -1.05 -28.75
CA THR A 4 -4.20 -1.93 -29.82
C THR A 4 -5.73 -1.84 -29.92
N GLY A 5 -6.42 -1.44 -28.85
CA GLY A 5 -7.88 -1.51 -28.71
C GLY A 5 -8.41 -2.93 -28.49
N GLU A 6 -7.54 -3.91 -28.36
CA GLU A 6 -7.92 -5.31 -28.13
C GLU A 6 -8.17 -5.60 -26.65
N THR A 7 -9.19 -6.40 -26.35
CA THR A 7 -9.44 -6.94 -25.00
C THR A 7 -8.48 -8.10 -24.78
N GLU A 8 -7.53 -7.93 -23.85
CA GLU A 8 -6.57 -8.98 -23.47
C GLU A 8 -7.11 -9.85 -22.35
N GLN A 9 -7.87 -9.25 -21.41
CA GLN A 9 -8.45 -9.96 -20.26
C GLN A 9 -9.67 -9.20 -19.75
N GLU A 10 -10.64 -9.94 -19.22
CA GLU A 10 -11.82 -9.40 -18.55
C GLU A 10 -11.77 -9.72 -17.06
N PHE A 11 -12.25 -8.77 -16.25
CA PHE A 11 -12.27 -8.88 -14.79
C PHE A 11 -13.71 -8.69 -14.31
N PRO A 12 -14.30 -9.65 -13.59
CA PRO A 12 -15.65 -9.51 -13.06
C PRO A 12 -15.71 -8.46 -11.96
N PHE A 13 -16.82 -7.77 -11.87
CA PHE A 13 -17.14 -6.95 -10.70
C PHE A 13 -17.56 -7.85 -9.53
N LEU A 14 -17.16 -7.46 -8.33
CA LEU A 14 -17.62 -8.12 -7.11
C LEU A 14 -19.10 -7.79 -6.86
N ASP A 15 -19.87 -8.76 -6.41
CA ASP A 15 -21.21 -8.52 -5.89
C ASP A 15 -21.18 -7.95 -4.45
N SER A 16 -22.36 -7.56 -3.93
CA SER A 16 -22.45 -6.94 -2.60
C SER A 16 -21.98 -7.88 -1.48
N GLY A 17 -22.28 -9.19 -1.59
CA GLY A 17 -21.84 -10.16 -0.58
C GLY A 17 -20.34 -10.39 -0.60
N GLU A 18 -19.74 -10.41 -1.80
CA GLU A 18 -18.29 -10.49 -1.95
C GLU A 18 -17.59 -9.27 -1.36
N VAL A 19 -18.15 -8.06 -1.56
CA VAL A 19 -17.64 -6.81 -0.96
C VAL A 19 -17.70 -6.86 0.57
N GLU A 20 -18.80 -7.32 1.14
CA GLU A 20 -18.92 -7.52 2.60
C GLU A 20 -17.83 -8.48 3.11
N GLY A 21 -17.63 -9.60 2.43
CA GLY A 21 -16.56 -10.55 2.76
C GLY A 21 -15.15 -9.95 2.68
N VAL A 22 -14.89 -9.02 1.75
CA VAL A 22 -13.60 -8.28 1.70
C VAL A 22 -13.44 -7.39 2.93
N ILE A 23 -14.49 -6.67 3.34
CA ILE A 23 -14.46 -5.79 4.52
C ILE A 23 -14.22 -6.61 5.80
N GLU A 24 -14.92 -7.74 5.96
CA GLU A 24 -14.75 -8.62 7.12
C GLU A 24 -13.32 -9.18 7.22
N ARG A 25 -12.74 -9.66 6.10
CA ARG A 25 -11.36 -10.14 6.07
C ARG A 25 -10.36 -9.03 6.39
N ALA A 26 -10.55 -7.83 5.84
CA ALA A 26 -9.68 -6.69 6.13
C ALA A 26 -9.75 -6.26 7.59
N HIS A 27 -10.96 -6.33 8.21
CA HIS A 27 -11.12 -6.03 9.63
C HIS A 27 -10.46 -7.11 10.50
N ALA A 28 -10.65 -8.38 10.20
CA ALA A 28 -9.97 -9.46 10.92
C ALA A 28 -8.45 -9.32 10.82
N ALA A 29 -7.92 -9.06 9.63
CA ALA A 29 -6.49 -8.80 9.43
C ALA A 29 -6.01 -7.57 10.24
N PHE A 30 -6.82 -6.51 10.33
CA PHE A 30 -6.49 -5.35 11.17
C PHE A 30 -6.35 -5.72 12.64
N GLN A 31 -7.25 -6.55 13.18
CA GLN A 31 -7.19 -6.96 14.59
C GLN A 31 -5.93 -7.75 14.93
N GLU A 32 -5.36 -8.47 13.97
CA GLU A 32 -4.09 -9.18 14.12
C GLU A 32 -2.90 -8.24 13.87
N TRP A 33 -2.94 -7.47 12.79
CA TRP A 33 -1.85 -6.62 12.34
C TRP A 33 -1.50 -5.52 13.35
N ARG A 34 -2.50 -4.85 13.91
CA ARG A 34 -2.31 -3.81 14.92
C ARG A 34 -1.60 -4.30 16.20
N ARG A 35 -1.67 -5.61 16.50
CA ARG A 35 -1.03 -6.22 17.68
C ARG A 35 0.41 -6.61 17.45
N ARG A 36 0.87 -6.65 16.19
CA ARG A 36 2.28 -6.91 15.90
C ARG A 36 3.13 -5.76 16.42
N PRO A 37 4.30 -6.06 17.02
CA PRO A 37 5.25 -5.03 17.43
C PRO A 37 5.55 -4.06 16.26
N VAL A 38 5.75 -2.79 16.60
CA VAL A 38 6.05 -1.74 15.60
C VAL A 38 7.30 -2.10 14.81
N GLU A 39 8.26 -2.77 15.44
CA GLU A 39 9.56 -3.16 14.87
C GLU A 39 9.44 -4.28 13.82
N GLU A 40 8.37 -5.06 13.85
CA GLU A 40 8.14 -6.17 12.91
C GLU A 40 7.41 -5.73 11.63
N ARG A 41 6.53 -4.72 11.71
CA ARG A 41 5.71 -4.28 10.58
C ARG A 41 6.53 -3.75 9.40
N PRO A 42 7.65 -3.03 9.61
CA PRO A 42 8.49 -2.54 8.52
C PRO A 42 9.05 -3.63 7.60
N ALA A 43 9.23 -4.85 8.10
CA ALA A 43 9.78 -5.95 7.32
C ALA A 43 8.90 -6.29 6.09
N VAL A 44 7.58 -6.25 6.23
CA VAL A 44 6.66 -6.48 5.11
C VAL A 44 6.78 -5.38 4.06
N VAL A 45 6.89 -4.12 4.50
CA VAL A 45 7.04 -2.97 3.61
C VAL A 45 8.40 -2.99 2.89
N ALA A 46 9.46 -3.37 3.60
CA ALA A 46 10.79 -3.55 3.02
C ALA A 46 10.80 -4.67 1.97
N ARG A 47 10.16 -5.82 2.27
CA ARG A 47 10.08 -6.93 1.33
C ARG A 47 9.33 -6.55 0.05
N ALA A 48 8.21 -5.82 0.16
CA ALA A 48 7.50 -5.31 -1.00
C ALA A 48 8.38 -4.39 -1.86
N ALA A 49 9.25 -3.56 -1.25
CA ALA A 49 10.21 -2.74 -1.97
C ALA A 49 11.25 -3.57 -2.74
N GLU A 50 11.78 -4.63 -2.13
CA GLU A 50 12.70 -5.57 -2.79
C GLU A 50 12.02 -6.25 -3.99
N LEU A 51 10.81 -6.75 -3.82
CA LEU A 51 10.03 -7.39 -4.88
C LEU A 51 9.75 -6.43 -6.05
N ILE A 52 9.47 -5.15 -5.78
CA ILE A 52 9.37 -4.14 -6.83
C ILE A 52 10.69 -4.02 -7.59
N ASP A 53 11.83 -4.02 -6.91
CA ASP A 53 13.13 -3.93 -7.55
C ASP A 53 13.47 -5.19 -8.35
N GLU A 54 13.17 -6.38 -7.83
CA GLU A 54 13.37 -7.68 -8.47
C GLU A 54 12.53 -7.84 -9.75
N ARG A 55 11.26 -7.39 -9.70
CA ARG A 55 10.25 -7.57 -10.77
C ARG A 55 10.04 -6.30 -11.61
N ARG A 56 10.92 -5.32 -11.50
CA ARG A 56 10.74 -3.97 -12.07
C ARG A 56 10.41 -3.97 -13.56
N ASP A 57 11.09 -4.78 -14.33
CA ASP A 57 10.89 -4.82 -15.78
C ASP A 57 9.53 -5.38 -16.18
N ASP A 58 9.07 -6.41 -15.50
CA ASP A 58 7.76 -7.01 -15.75
C ASP A 58 6.64 -6.06 -15.32
N LEU A 59 6.76 -5.44 -14.13
CA LEU A 59 5.82 -4.47 -13.62
C LEU A 59 5.74 -3.21 -14.51
N ALA A 60 6.88 -2.73 -15.02
CA ALA A 60 6.91 -1.61 -15.96
C ALA A 60 6.23 -1.96 -17.29
N GLY A 61 6.41 -3.20 -17.77
CA GLY A 61 5.70 -3.72 -18.92
C GLY A 61 4.18 -3.73 -18.72
N LEU A 62 3.74 -4.12 -17.52
CA LEU A 62 2.33 -4.13 -17.16
C LEU A 62 1.72 -2.71 -17.15
N ILE A 63 2.39 -1.74 -16.51
CA ILE A 63 1.97 -0.33 -16.51
C ILE A 63 1.82 0.19 -17.93
N THR A 64 2.82 -0.06 -18.79
CA THR A 64 2.78 0.38 -20.21
C THR A 64 1.60 -0.24 -20.94
N ARG A 65 1.32 -1.53 -20.71
CA ARG A 65 0.24 -2.27 -21.36
C ARG A 65 -1.14 -1.77 -20.96
N GLU A 66 -1.37 -1.50 -19.68
CA GLU A 66 -2.70 -1.14 -19.18
C GLU A 66 -3.05 0.34 -19.36
N MET A 67 -2.08 1.25 -19.23
CA MET A 67 -2.40 2.68 -19.27
C MET A 67 -1.54 3.50 -20.25
N GLY A 68 -0.72 2.85 -21.05
CA GLY A 68 0.03 3.49 -22.15
C GLY A 68 1.22 4.34 -21.69
N LYS A 69 1.68 4.25 -20.45
CA LYS A 69 2.85 4.97 -19.96
C LYS A 69 4.11 4.51 -20.71
N ARG A 70 4.97 5.45 -21.07
CA ARG A 70 6.28 5.11 -21.66
C ARG A 70 7.06 4.23 -20.70
N ARG A 71 7.72 3.20 -21.23
CA ARG A 71 8.43 2.22 -20.39
C ARG A 71 9.45 2.84 -19.44
N GLU A 72 10.20 3.84 -19.90
CA GLU A 72 11.19 4.54 -19.06
C GLU A 72 10.52 5.27 -17.88
N GLU A 73 9.36 5.87 -18.10
CA GLU A 73 8.59 6.55 -17.07
C GLU A 73 7.95 5.55 -16.09
N ALA A 74 7.52 4.38 -16.59
CA ALA A 74 7.03 3.29 -15.73
C ALA A 74 8.15 2.72 -14.83
N VAL A 75 9.35 2.54 -15.37
CA VAL A 75 10.54 2.17 -14.58
C VAL A 75 10.86 3.24 -13.55
N GLY A 76 10.76 4.53 -13.91
CA GLY A 76 10.94 5.66 -13.00
C GLY A 76 9.93 5.66 -11.85
N GLU A 77 8.67 5.39 -12.15
CA GLU A 77 7.60 5.25 -11.13
C GLU A 77 7.93 4.13 -10.14
N LEU A 78 8.30 2.95 -10.62
CA LEU A 78 8.62 1.80 -9.76
C LEU A 78 9.86 2.03 -8.88
N LYS A 79 10.88 2.73 -9.40
CA LYS A 79 12.02 3.16 -8.59
C LYS A 79 11.59 4.07 -7.45
N LEU A 80 10.71 5.03 -7.73
CA LEU A 80 10.16 5.91 -6.70
C LEU A 80 9.34 5.11 -5.66
N CYS A 81 8.55 4.13 -6.10
CA CYS A 81 7.79 3.25 -5.22
C CYS A 81 8.71 2.49 -4.25
N SER A 82 9.77 1.85 -4.77
CA SER A 82 10.74 1.15 -3.94
C SER A 82 11.41 2.10 -2.93
N MET A 83 11.79 3.31 -3.34
CA MET A 83 12.38 4.31 -2.45
C MET A 83 11.42 4.73 -1.33
N ILE A 84 10.14 4.94 -1.63
CA ILE A 84 9.12 5.32 -0.64
C ILE A 84 8.93 4.20 0.39
N LEU A 85 8.78 2.94 -0.06
CA LEU A 85 8.63 1.82 0.86
C LEU A 85 9.85 1.63 1.75
N LYS A 86 11.07 1.70 1.18
CA LYS A 86 12.32 1.64 1.96
C LYS A 86 12.41 2.76 3.00
N TYR A 87 12.01 3.97 2.62
CA TYR A 87 11.97 5.11 3.54
C TYR A 87 11.05 4.85 4.74
N TYR A 88 9.81 4.39 4.50
CA TYR A 88 8.89 4.11 5.60
C TYR A 88 9.26 2.86 6.39
N ALA A 89 9.89 1.87 5.75
CA ALA A 89 10.45 0.73 6.48
C ALA A 89 11.58 1.15 7.43
N GLU A 90 12.44 2.07 7.01
CA GLU A 90 13.56 2.54 7.84
C GLU A 90 13.13 3.57 8.90
N LYS A 91 12.35 4.57 8.52
CA LYS A 91 12.05 5.74 9.36
C LYS A 91 10.72 5.64 10.11
N GLY A 92 9.80 4.82 9.60
CA GLY A 92 8.43 4.73 10.12
C GLY A 92 8.33 4.43 11.60
N PRO A 93 9.07 3.46 12.16
CA PRO A 93 9.04 3.21 13.61
C PRO A 93 9.35 4.46 14.44
N GLY A 94 10.34 5.25 14.06
CA GLY A 94 10.70 6.49 14.76
C GLY A 94 9.61 7.56 14.74
N PHE A 95 8.75 7.58 13.70
CA PHE A 95 7.60 8.49 13.64
C PHE A 95 6.47 8.09 14.58
N LEU A 96 6.49 6.88 15.10
CA LEU A 96 5.46 6.33 15.99
C LEU A 96 5.89 6.38 17.47
N GLU A 97 7.10 6.84 17.76
CA GLU A 97 7.56 7.02 19.14
C GLU A 97 6.66 8.04 19.86
N PRO A 98 6.17 7.70 21.05
CA PRO A 98 5.35 8.62 21.83
C PRO A 98 6.10 9.92 22.12
N THR A 99 5.44 11.05 21.89
CA THR A 99 5.98 12.38 22.16
C THR A 99 5.58 12.81 23.59
N PRO A 100 6.53 12.99 24.53
CA PRO A 100 6.23 13.46 25.86
C PRO A 100 5.61 14.88 25.86
N ILE A 101 4.63 15.08 26.75
CA ILE A 101 4.03 16.38 27.01
C ILE A 101 4.37 16.75 28.46
N GLU A 102 4.85 17.98 28.67
CA GLU A 102 5.09 18.49 30.00
C GLU A 102 3.75 18.90 30.64
N PRO A 103 3.34 18.28 31.78
CA PRO A 103 2.10 18.64 32.45
C PRO A 103 2.17 20.09 33.00
N MET A 104 1.14 20.88 32.74
CA MET A 104 1.07 22.27 33.23
C MET A 104 0.79 22.31 34.74
N VAL A 105 0.17 21.30 35.32
CA VAL A 105 -0.22 21.22 36.73
C VAL A 105 -0.05 19.79 37.26
N GLY A 106 0.50 19.65 38.43
CA GLY A 106 0.62 18.35 39.13
C GLY A 106 1.91 17.59 38.77
N LYS A 107 1.98 16.34 39.27
CA LYS A 107 3.04 15.39 38.94
C LYS A 107 2.43 14.23 38.17
N GLY A 108 2.95 13.94 37.01
CA GLY A 108 2.47 12.83 36.17
C GLY A 108 3.23 12.78 34.85
N GLU A 109 3.00 11.72 34.09
CA GLU A 109 3.50 11.54 32.74
C GLU A 109 2.33 11.70 31.75
N ALA A 110 2.55 12.45 30.69
CA ALA A 110 1.60 12.59 29.59
C ALA A 110 2.35 12.44 28.27
N VAL A 111 1.74 11.75 27.30
CA VAL A 111 2.32 11.53 25.98
C VAL A 111 1.27 11.70 24.90
N VAL A 112 1.70 12.11 23.72
CA VAL A 112 0.94 11.96 22.49
C VAL A 112 1.38 10.64 21.84
N ALA A 113 0.45 9.69 21.71
CA ALA A 113 0.69 8.43 21.02
C ALA A 113 -0.05 8.44 19.67
N THR A 114 0.59 7.86 18.65
CA THR A 114 -0.01 7.66 17.32
C THR A 114 -0.50 6.23 17.21
N GLU A 115 -1.80 6.06 16.96
CA GLU A 115 -2.46 4.75 16.91
C GLU A 115 -3.12 4.51 15.55
N PRO A 116 -3.18 3.23 15.06
CA PRO A 116 -3.88 2.93 13.83
C PRO A 116 -5.40 3.10 13.98
N VAL A 117 -6.03 3.68 12.96
CA VAL A 117 -7.48 3.93 12.94
C VAL A 117 -8.31 2.73 12.49
N GLY A 118 -7.73 1.78 11.76
CA GLY A 118 -8.45 0.59 11.31
C GLY A 118 -8.19 0.19 9.87
N VAL A 119 -9.27 -0.16 9.18
CA VAL A 119 -9.27 -0.48 7.76
C VAL A 119 -9.43 0.81 6.96
N LEU A 120 -8.53 1.07 6.04
CA LEU A 120 -8.59 2.20 5.12
C LEU A 120 -9.12 1.74 3.76
N LEU A 121 -9.99 2.52 3.15
CA LEU A 121 -10.36 2.37 1.75
C LEU A 121 -9.52 3.33 0.90
N ALA A 122 -8.60 2.78 0.11
CA ALA A 122 -7.81 3.53 -0.86
C ALA A 122 -8.50 3.48 -2.23
N ILE A 123 -8.93 4.63 -2.73
CA ILE A 123 -9.54 4.79 -4.08
C ILE A 123 -8.52 5.50 -4.94
N GLU A 124 -7.89 4.76 -5.86
CA GLU A 124 -6.70 5.24 -6.56
C GLU A 124 -6.92 5.39 -8.07
N PRO A 125 -6.36 6.44 -8.68
CA PRO A 125 -6.47 6.70 -10.11
C PRO A 125 -5.46 5.88 -10.92
N TRP A 126 -5.64 5.85 -12.23
CA TRP A 126 -4.87 5.05 -13.19
C TRP A 126 -3.51 5.63 -13.58
N ASN A 127 -3.28 6.93 -13.38
CA ASN A 127 -2.15 7.64 -14.01
C ASN A 127 -0.78 7.34 -13.39
N TYR A 128 -0.74 6.89 -12.14
CA TYR A 128 0.43 6.37 -11.44
C TYR A 128 0.04 5.12 -10.63
N PRO A 129 -0.20 3.99 -11.31
CA PRO A 129 -0.92 2.86 -10.71
C PRO A 129 -0.21 2.25 -9.50
N PHE A 130 1.11 2.23 -9.46
CA PHE A 130 1.86 1.76 -8.30
C PHE A 130 2.11 2.86 -7.28
N TYR A 131 2.52 4.05 -7.72
CA TYR A 131 2.86 5.14 -6.82
C TYR A 131 1.71 5.58 -5.92
N GLN A 132 0.51 5.71 -6.47
CA GLN A 132 -0.66 6.12 -5.69
C GLN A 132 -0.95 5.15 -4.54
N VAL A 133 -0.86 3.84 -4.79
CA VAL A 133 -1.06 2.83 -3.76
C VAL A 133 0.09 2.82 -2.74
N VAL A 134 1.32 2.85 -3.21
CA VAL A 134 2.52 2.77 -2.35
C VAL A 134 2.61 3.93 -1.37
N ARG A 135 2.27 5.15 -1.80
CA ARG A 135 2.27 6.33 -0.91
C ARG A 135 1.27 6.24 0.23
N VAL A 136 0.19 5.49 0.05
CA VAL A 136 -0.78 5.18 1.11
C VAL A 136 -0.34 3.97 1.91
N ALA A 137 0.10 2.90 1.24
CA ALA A 137 0.45 1.64 1.89
C ALA A 137 1.67 1.76 2.82
N GLY A 138 2.74 2.40 2.37
CA GLY A 138 3.99 2.50 3.13
C GLY A 138 3.78 2.99 4.57
N PRO A 139 3.30 4.21 4.79
CA PRO A 139 3.11 4.73 6.15
C PRO A 139 2.02 3.99 6.92
N ASN A 140 0.92 3.62 6.27
CA ASN A 140 -0.23 3.06 6.96
C ASN A 140 -0.04 1.61 7.42
N LEU A 141 0.68 0.79 6.65
CA LEU A 141 1.04 -0.56 7.08
C LEU A 141 2.01 -0.54 8.26
N VAL A 142 3.01 0.35 8.25
CA VAL A 142 3.93 0.52 9.39
C VAL A 142 3.19 1.02 10.62
N LEU A 143 2.24 1.94 10.46
CA LEU A 143 1.39 2.43 11.56
C LEU A 143 0.52 1.31 12.17
N GLY A 144 0.13 0.31 11.38
CA GLY A 144 -0.70 -0.81 11.83
C GLY A 144 -2.13 -0.79 11.29
N ASN A 145 -2.43 0.05 10.30
CA ASN A 145 -3.66 -0.01 9.53
C ASN A 145 -3.64 -1.17 8.52
N THR A 146 -4.81 -1.60 8.08
CA THR A 146 -4.98 -2.43 6.89
C THR A 146 -5.67 -1.64 5.78
N ILE A 147 -5.58 -2.12 4.54
CA ILE A 147 -6.01 -1.35 3.37
C ILE A 147 -6.85 -2.24 2.46
N ILE A 148 -8.02 -1.73 2.08
CA ILE A 148 -8.78 -2.23 0.94
C ILE A 148 -8.49 -1.30 -0.23
N LEU A 149 -7.98 -1.85 -1.33
CA LEU A 149 -7.69 -1.10 -2.54
C LEU A 149 -8.86 -1.18 -3.52
N LYS A 150 -9.47 -0.05 -3.85
CA LYS A 150 -10.32 0.12 -5.04
C LYS A 150 -9.52 0.89 -6.08
N HIS A 151 -8.87 0.16 -6.98
CA HIS A 151 -8.10 0.78 -8.07
C HIS A 151 -9.00 1.22 -9.22
N ALA A 152 -8.45 2.04 -10.14
CA ALA A 152 -9.14 2.40 -11.38
C ALA A 152 -9.37 1.15 -12.25
N GLU A 153 -10.53 1.10 -12.91
CA GLU A 153 -10.95 -0.06 -13.72
C GLU A 153 -10.06 -0.30 -14.96
N SER A 154 -9.32 0.72 -15.39
CA SER A 154 -8.40 0.64 -16.52
C SER A 154 -7.05 -0.02 -16.22
N VAL A 155 -6.73 -0.29 -14.94
CA VAL A 155 -5.45 -0.88 -14.51
C VAL A 155 -5.61 -2.05 -13.54
N PRO A 156 -6.49 -3.02 -13.84
CA PRO A 156 -6.82 -4.11 -12.92
C PRO A 156 -5.64 -5.06 -12.68
N GLN A 157 -4.81 -5.34 -13.67
CA GLN A 157 -3.65 -6.20 -13.50
C GLN A 157 -2.57 -5.54 -12.64
N CYS A 158 -2.40 -4.20 -12.73
CA CYS A 158 -1.55 -3.46 -11.80
C CYS A 158 -2.03 -3.63 -10.36
N ALA A 159 -3.36 -3.54 -10.12
CA ALA A 159 -3.94 -3.77 -8.79
C ALA A 159 -3.64 -5.17 -8.25
N LEU A 160 -3.83 -6.21 -9.07
CA LEU A 160 -3.53 -7.60 -8.70
C LEU A 160 -2.03 -7.83 -8.48
N ALA A 161 -1.17 -7.22 -9.30
CA ALA A 161 0.28 -7.29 -9.10
C ALA A 161 0.70 -6.64 -7.78
N ILE A 162 0.09 -5.51 -7.40
CA ILE A 162 0.33 -4.88 -6.09
C ILE A 162 -0.12 -5.80 -4.94
N GLN A 163 -1.29 -6.43 -5.04
CA GLN A 163 -1.74 -7.41 -4.06
C GLN A 163 -0.70 -8.53 -3.89
N GLN A 164 -0.15 -9.05 -4.99
CA GLN A 164 0.85 -10.12 -4.95
C GLN A 164 2.16 -9.66 -4.31
N LEU A 165 2.60 -8.40 -4.51
CA LEU A 165 3.80 -7.86 -3.87
C LEU A 165 3.72 -7.84 -2.33
N PHE A 166 2.53 -7.69 -1.77
CA PHE A 166 2.31 -7.71 -0.31
C PHE A 166 1.93 -9.11 0.22
N ALA A 167 1.70 -10.08 -0.65
CA ALA A 167 1.43 -11.47 -0.28
C ALA A 167 2.69 -12.34 -0.23
N ASP A 168 3.75 -11.99 -1.03
CA ASP A 168 5.03 -12.70 -1.16
C ASP A 168 6.08 -12.19 -0.15
#